data_d3ed6bca04675cec3c5dccd67ec6eb4a
#
_entry.id   d3ed6bca04675cec3c5dccd67ec6eb4a
#
_cell.length_a   1.000
_cell.length_b   1.000
_cell.length_c   1.000
_cell.angle_alpha   90.00
_cell.angle_beta   90.00
_cell.angle_gamma   90.00
#
_symmetry.space_group_name_H-M   'P 1'
#
loop_
_entity.id
_entity.type
_entity.pdbx_description
1 polymer ?
#
loop_
_entity_poly.entity_id
_entity_poly.type
_entity_poly.pdbx_seq_one_letter_code
_entity_poly.pdbx_strand_id
1 'polypeptide(L)'
;MSKTALVFGGGGAKGAYQIGAVKALNKLKIKYDIITGCSVGSINGAIVAQGDFDLAMKLWKTLSTDKILDLKENETGINVKGAFENSGYDYTNLKNLLIKYIDEDKLRKSPVDYGLVTVKYPEMTPLYIFKEDMEIGKIVDYILGSSAFFPAMKPHKIGENMYIDGGFSDNLPINMAIEKGADKIIAIDLKAVGMIKKPKAKDVKITKISSYYDLGKILDFNKDQAKKNMKLGYNDTLKTFGKLDGFKFTFEKGDILKHSKKIAPKIEELLKKMFANNKHLKNAFVRGINHLYFNETKKEGTPSSKDIILFALESIMESLSLPYFQTYKLKKAHFLINKELKEYDISDLSSLKELLVYFNLSGNIMDILKKLKQATDSFDKVKFIKFLSENIDFLLEKNPKLLTFLGICAPKEFLCAVYLKFL
;
A
#
# COMPACT_ATOMS: atom_id res chain seq x y z
N MET A 1 -27.50 17.27 -8.09
CA MET A 1 -27.12 15.83 -8.22
C MET A 1 -25.81 15.61 -7.47
N SER A 2 -25.64 14.44 -6.85
CA SER A 2 -24.40 14.06 -6.14
C SER A 2 -23.27 13.90 -7.16
N LYS A 3 -22.16 14.65 -7.00
CA LYS A 3 -20.96 14.56 -7.86
C LYS A 3 -19.88 13.70 -7.21
N THR A 4 -19.33 12.78 -7.96
CA THR A 4 -18.20 11.94 -7.51
C THR A 4 -16.91 12.42 -8.18
N ALA A 5 -15.87 12.68 -7.38
CA ALA A 5 -14.55 13.02 -7.88
C ALA A 5 -13.58 11.85 -7.75
N LEU A 6 -12.70 11.73 -8.73
CA LEU A 6 -11.52 10.88 -8.71
C LEU A 6 -10.28 11.76 -8.58
N VAL A 7 -9.54 11.61 -7.49
CA VAL A 7 -8.37 12.44 -7.17
C VAL A 7 -7.10 11.59 -7.31
N PHE A 8 -6.19 12.01 -8.18
CA PHE A 8 -4.94 11.34 -8.45
C PHE A 8 -3.75 12.05 -7.80
N GLY A 9 -3.08 11.39 -6.87
CA GLY A 9 -1.85 11.90 -6.26
C GLY A 9 -0.66 11.88 -7.21
N GLY A 10 0.34 12.73 -6.95
CA GLY A 10 1.63 12.70 -7.62
C GLY A 10 2.49 11.52 -7.17
N GLY A 11 3.53 11.18 -7.97
CA GLY A 11 4.46 10.10 -7.62
C GLY A 11 5.19 9.41 -8.78
N GLY A 12 5.29 10.04 -9.94
CA GLY A 12 6.08 9.55 -11.08
C GLY A 12 5.76 8.11 -11.48
N ALA A 13 6.77 7.23 -11.52
CA ALA A 13 6.65 5.84 -11.93
C ALA A 13 5.65 5.00 -11.10
N LYS A 14 5.30 5.45 -9.87
CA LYS A 14 4.26 4.83 -9.05
C LYS A 14 2.85 4.96 -9.68
N GLY A 15 2.66 5.86 -10.64
CA GLY A 15 1.38 6.14 -11.32
C GLY A 15 0.72 4.93 -12.00
N ALA A 16 1.47 3.89 -12.32
CA ALA A 16 0.91 2.61 -12.80
C ALA A 16 -0.15 2.03 -11.85
N TYR A 17 0.01 2.25 -10.53
CA TYR A 17 -0.97 1.85 -9.51
C TYR A 17 -2.34 2.49 -9.74
N GLN A 18 -2.36 3.78 -10.10
CA GLN A 18 -3.60 4.54 -10.36
C GLN A 18 -4.38 3.92 -11.53
N ILE A 19 -3.70 3.49 -12.58
CA ILE A 19 -4.34 2.85 -13.73
C ILE A 19 -4.92 1.48 -13.36
N GLY A 20 -4.23 0.75 -12.47
CA GLY A 20 -4.80 -0.46 -11.87
C GLY A 20 -6.07 -0.18 -11.06
N ALA A 21 -6.08 0.90 -10.28
CA ALA A 21 -7.24 1.33 -9.51
C ALA A 21 -8.41 1.71 -10.42
N VAL A 22 -8.17 2.52 -11.45
CA VAL A 22 -9.20 2.88 -12.45
C VAL A 22 -9.78 1.64 -13.14
N LYS A 23 -8.94 0.64 -13.47
CA LYS A 23 -9.42 -0.64 -14.02
C LYS A 23 -10.46 -1.30 -13.11
N ALA A 24 -10.22 -1.28 -11.81
CA ALA A 24 -11.17 -1.85 -10.84
C ALA A 24 -12.43 -0.99 -10.71
N LEU A 25 -12.31 0.34 -10.69
CA LEU A 25 -13.46 1.25 -10.68
C LEU A 25 -14.36 1.05 -11.90
N ASN A 26 -13.77 0.91 -13.10
CA ASN A 26 -14.49 0.61 -14.33
C ASN A 26 -15.21 -0.74 -14.25
N LYS A 27 -14.55 -1.79 -13.72
CA LYS A 27 -15.20 -3.09 -13.48
C LYS A 27 -16.37 -2.98 -12.52
N LEU A 28 -16.27 -2.10 -11.51
CA LEU A 28 -17.33 -1.84 -10.54
C LEU A 28 -18.41 -0.89 -11.09
N LYS A 29 -18.26 -0.41 -12.32
CA LYS A 29 -19.16 0.57 -12.98
C LYS A 29 -19.32 1.86 -12.15
N ILE A 30 -18.28 2.25 -11.42
CA ILE A 30 -18.26 3.49 -10.67
C ILE A 30 -17.98 4.63 -11.65
N LYS A 31 -18.93 5.57 -11.74
CA LYS A 31 -18.79 6.79 -12.54
C LYS A 31 -18.21 7.91 -11.69
N TYR A 32 -17.54 8.83 -12.35
CA TYR A 32 -16.98 10.05 -11.76
C TYR A 32 -17.22 11.24 -12.69
N ASP A 33 -17.50 12.38 -12.09
CA ASP A 33 -17.90 13.62 -12.77
C ASP A 33 -16.72 14.60 -12.82
N ILE A 34 -15.78 14.46 -11.86
CA ILE A 34 -14.64 15.36 -11.68
C ILE A 34 -13.37 14.51 -11.56
N ILE A 35 -12.30 14.96 -12.20
CA ILE A 35 -10.95 14.41 -12.01
C ILE A 35 -10.01 15.54 -11.65
N THR A 36 -9.29 15.41 -10.53
CA THR A 36 -8.21 16.31 -10.18
C THR A 36 -6.90 15.54 -10.00
N GLY A 37 -5.78 16.12 -10.40
CA GLY A 37 -4.50 15.44 -10.35
C GLY A 37 -3.30 16.34 -10.09
N CYS A 38 -2.20 15.73 -9.61
CA CYS A 38 -0.90 16.36 -9.42
C CYS A 38 0.17 15.51 -10.08
N SER A 39 1.13 16.12 -10.77
CA SER A 39 2.27 15.40 -11.37
C SER A 39 1.80 14.26 -12.30
N VAL A 40 2.31 13.05 -12.12
CA VAL A 40 1.81 11.87 -12.86
C VAL A 40 0.29 11.69 -12.74
N GLY A 41 -0.29 12.16 -11.64
CA GLY A 41 -1.74 12.13 -11.45
C GLY A 41 -2.47 13.08 -12.41
N SER A 42 -1.86 14.20 -12.82
CA SER A 42 -2.41 15.07 -13.87
C SER A 42 -2.37 14.40 -15.25
N ILE A 43 -1.28 13.67 -15.54
CA ILE A 43 -1.14 12.90 -16.79
C ILE A 43 -2.18 11.78 -16.88
N ASN A 44 -2.24 10.92 -15.85
CA ASN A 44 -3.21 9.83 -15.80
C ASN A 44 -4.66 10.36 -15.81
N GLY A 45 -4.90 11.45 -15.07
CA GLY A 45 -6.19 12.11 -15.02
C GLY A 45 -6.65 12.62 -16.37
N ALA A 46 -5.77 13.24 -17.16
CA ALA A 46 -6.09 13.71 -18.51
C ALA A 46 -6.47 12.56 -19.44
N ILE A 47 -5.66 11.49 -19.50
CA ILE A 47 -5.93 10.33 -20.34
C ILE A 47 -7.24 9.63 -19.95
N VAL A 48 -7.53 9.57 -18.65
CA VAL A 48 -8.78 8.97 -18.15
C VAL A 48 -9.97 9.89 -18.45
N ALA A 49 -9.82 11.21 -18.27
CA ALA A 49 -10.87 12.19 -18.54
C ALA A 49 -11.24 12.28 -20.02
N GLN A 50 -10.27 12.15 -20.92
CA GLN A 50 -10.56 12.08 -22.37
C GLN A 50 -11.18 10.74 -22.82
N GLY A 51 -11.31 9.76 -21.90
CA GLY A 51 -11.96 8.46 -22.17
C GLY A 51 -11.04 7.38 -22.74
N ASP A 52 -9.71 7.56 -22.76
CA ASP A 52 -8.74 6.65 -23.39
C ASP A 52 -8.07 5.71 -22.37
N PHE A 53 -8.89 5.07 -21.53
CA PHE A 53 -8.38 4.18 -20.48
C PHE A 53 -7.48 3.04 -21.02
N ASP A 54 -7.85 2.45 -22.16
CA ASP A 54 -7.06 1.36 -22.76
C ASP A 54 -5.69 1.84 -23.23
N LEU A 55 -5.60 3.09 -23.69
CA LEU A 55 -4.34 3.75 -23.99
C LEU A 55 -3.47 3.86 -22.75
N ALA A 56 -4.01 4.34 -21.61
CA ALA A 56 -3.28 4.40 -20.36
C ALA A 56 -2.73 3.03 -19.94
N MET A 57 -3.55 1.97 -20.03
CA MET A 57 -3.15 0.59 -19.75
C MET A 57 -2.01 0.11 -20.65
N LYS A 58 -2.01 0.49 -21.94
CA LYS A 58 -0.96 0.13 -22.91
C LYS A 58 0.33 0.88 -22.61
N LEU A 59 0.24 2.18 -22.39
CA LEU A 59 1.40 3.04 -22.11
C LEU A 59 2.16 2.53 -20.88
N TRP A 60 1.51 2.35 -19.75
CA TRP A 60 2.16 1.89 -18.52
C TRP A 60 2.85 0.52 -18.62
N LYS A 61 2.45 -0.33 -19.56
CA LYS A 61 3.15 -1.61 -19.83
C LYS A 61 4.42 -1.45 -20.63
N THR A 62 4.63 -0.31 -21.28
CA THR A 62 5.72 -0.08 -22.24
C THR A 62 6.65 1.08 -21.87
N LEU A 63 6.26 1.89 -20.86
CA LEU A 63 7.09 2.98 -20.37
C LEU A 63 8.41 2.47 -19.76
N SER A 64 9.48 3.22 -20.01
CA SER A 64 10.80 3.08 -19.43
C SER A 64 11.39 4.47 -19.20
N THR A 65 12.42 4.58 -18.36
CA THR A 65 12.96 5.88 -17.93
C THR A 65 13.48 6.70 -19.09
N ASP A 66 14.14 6.06 -20.07
CA ASP A 66 14.64 6.69 -21.32
C ASP A 66 13.53 7.30 -22.19
N LYS A 67 12.31 6.80 -22.09
CA LYS A 67 11.14 7.36 -22.79
C LYS A 67 10.53 8.59 -22.12
N ILE A 68 10.92 8.87 -20.90
CA ILE A 68 10.41 9.99 -20.09
C ILE A 68 11.47 11.10 -19.99
N LEU A 69 12.70 10.71 -19.66
CA LEU A 69 13.83 11.62 -19.45
C LEU A 69 14.92 11.34 -20.46
N ASP A 70 15.57 12.40 -20.92
CA ASP A 70 16.74 12.31 -21.78
C ASP A 70 17.97 12.04 -20.90
N LEU A 71 18.34 10.76 -20.77
CA LEU A 71 19.51 10.33 -20.00
C LEU A 71 20.76 10.46 -20.88
N LYS A 72 21.85 10.95 -20.29
CA LYS A 72 23.16 11.02 -20.99
C LYS A 72 23.67 9.60 -21.28
N GLU A 73 24.43 9.45 -22.37
CA GLU A 73 25.13 8.20 -22.69
C GLU A 73 25.93 7.73 -21.46
N ASN A 74 25.75 6.48 -21.04
CA ASN A 74 26.33 5.83 -19.85
C ASN A 74 25.64 6.09 -18.49
N GLU A 75 24.54 6.83 -18.41
CA GLU A 75 23.75 6.90 -17.17
C GLU A 75 22.78 5.70 -17.09
N THR A 76 22.99 4.81 -16.11
CA THR A 76 22.11 3.66 -15.86
C THR A 76 20.90 4.00 -14.98
N GLY A 77 20.76 5.27 -14.56
CA GLY A 77 19.68 5.75 -13.70
C GLY A 77 19.80 7.24 -13.38
N ILE A 78 18.81 7.77 -12.66
CA ILE A 78 18.73 9.18 -12.32
C ILE A 78 19.66 9.48 -11.14
N ASN A 79 20.62 10.36 -11.37
CA ASN A 79 21.46 10.95 -10.35
C ASN A 79 20.87 12.31 -9.94
N VAL A 80 20.08 12.34 -8.87
CA VAL A 80 19.45 13.59 -8.38
C VAL A 80 20.49 14.65 -8.01
N LYS A 81 21.68 14.26 -7.50
CA LYS A 81 22.76 15.18 -7.17
C LYS A 81 23.36 15.79 -8.46
N GLY A 82 23.62 14.98 -9.46
CA GLY A 82 24.09 15.45 -10.78
C GLY A 82 23.04 16.27 -11.53
N ALA A 83 21.75 15.98 -11.34
CA ALA A 83 20.67 16.81 -11.90
C ALA A 83 20.69 18.22 -11.32
N PHE A 84 20.97 18.35 -10.01
CA PHE A 84 21.11 19.65 -9.33
C PHE A 84 22.24 20.49 -9.94
N GLU A 85 23.38 19.86 -10.23
CA GLU A 85 24.56 20.51 -10.81
C GLU A 85 24.38 20.92 -12.28
N ASN A 86 23.49 20.21 -13.02
CA ASN A 86 23.24 20.39 -14.45
C ASN A 86 21.89 21.04 -14.79
N SER A 87 21.27 21.76 -13.87
CA SER A 87 19.97 22.44 -14.06
C SER A 87 18.78 21.53 -14.39
N GLY A 88 18.83 20.26 -13.98
CA GLY A 88 17.78 19.25 -14.19
C GLY A 88 17.89 18.50 -15.53
N TYR A 89 17.27 17.30 -15.55
CA TYR A 89 17.14 16.51 -16.79
C TYR A 89 16.19 17.19 -17.78
N ASP A 90 16.50 17.00 -19.05
CA ASP A 90 15.58 17.33 -20.14
C ASP A 90 14.43 16.30 -20.16
N TYR A 91 13.23 16.77 -20.44
CA TYR A 91 12.02 15.95 -20.52
C TYR A 91 11.28 16.11 -21.85
N THR A 92 12.02 16.44 -22.91
CA THR A 92 11.49 16.54 -24.28
C THR A 92 10.79 15.24 -24.69
N ASN A 93 11.31 14.08 -24.26
CA ASN A 93 10.68 12.78 -24.50
C ASN A 93 9.28 12.69 -23.86
N LEU A 94 9.11 13.15 -22.61
CA LEU A 94 7.79 13.23 -21.97
C LEU A 94 6.87 14.19 -22.72
N LYS A 95 7.37 15.37 -23.10
CA LYS A 95 6.60 16.34 -23.88
C LYS A 95 6.08 15.73 -25.18
N ASN A 96 6.93 15.06 -25.95
CA ASN A 96 6.55 14.39 -27.20
C ASN A 96 5.49 13.29 -26.97
N LEU A 97 5.61 12.51 -25.87
CA LEU A 97 4.61 11.54 -25.50
C LEU A 97 3.25 12.20 -25.18
N LEU A 98 3.26 13.30 -24.43
CA LEU A 98 2.03 14.00 -24.08
C LEU A 98 1.37 14.62 -25.30
N ILE A 99 2.12 15.28 -26.19
CA ILE A 99 1.60 15.83 -27.45
C ILE A 99 0.96 14.71 -28.30
N LYS A 100 1.58 13.52 -28.32
CA LYS A 100 1.07 12.38 -29.10
C LYS A 100 -0.20 11.78 -28.55
N TYR A 101 -0.40 11.77 -27.22
CA TYR A 101 -1.43 10.97 -26.57
C TYR A 101 -2.51 11.77 -25.85
N ILE A 102 -2.27 13.07 -25.58
CA ILE A 102 -3.31 13.97 -25.06
C ILE A 102 -3.99 14.65 -26.24
N ASP A 103 -5.26 14.33 -26.42
CA ASP A 103 -6.15 14.96 -27.37
C ASP A 103 -6.90 16.10 -26.66
N GLU A 104 -6.43 17.34 -26.87
CA GLU A 104 -6.99 18.51 -26.19
C GLU A 104 -8.47 18.72 -26.54
N ASP A 105 -8.86 18.54 -27.80
CA ASP A 105 -10.26 18.72 -28.22
C ASP A 105 -11.16 17.68 -27.56
N LYS A 106 -10.73 16.45 -27.52
CA LYS A 106 -11.44 15.36 -26.86
C LYS A 106 -11.56 15.58 -25.35
N LEU A 107 -10.47 16.05 -24.71
CA LEU A 107 -10.46 16.34 -23.29
C LEU A 107 -11.38 17.54 -22.96
N ARG A 108 -11.39 18.60 -23.77
CA ARG A 108 -12.27 19.77 -23.58
C ARG A 108 -13.74 19.38 -23.78
N LYS A 109 -14.07 18.55 -24.75
CA LYS A 109 -15.44 18.04 -25.00
C LYS A 109 -15.92 16.99 -23.99
N SER A 110 -15.01 16.44 -23.19
CA SER A 110 -15.38 15.44 -22.18
C SER A 110 -16.36 16.01 -21.17
N PRO A 111 -17.42 15.25 -20.77
CA PRO A 111 -18.33 15.66 -19.71
C PRO A 111 -17.68 15.63 -18.32
N VAL A 112 -16.49 15.10 -18.20
CA VAL A 112 -15.73 15.03 -16.93
C VAL A 112 -14.97 16.34 -16.74
N ASP A 113 -15.19 17.01 -15.63
CA ASP A 113 -14.43 18.19 -15.20
C ASP A 113 -12.98 17.72 -14.90
N TYR A 114 -11.99 18.20 -15.66
CA TYR A 114 -10.58 17.86 -15.43
C TYR A 114 -9.82 19.07 -14.93
N GLY A 115 -9.04 18.89 -13.85
CA GLY A 115 -8.19 19.92 -13.31
C GLY A 115 -6.89 19.39 -12.73
N LEU A 116 -5.92 20.27 -12.57
CA LEU A 116 -4.60 19.95 -12.04
C LEU A 116 -4.06 21.06 -11.13
N VAL A 117 -3.04 20.71 -10.35
CA VAL A 117 -2.27 21.68 -9.56
C VAL A 117 -0.84 21.73 -10.07
N THR A 118 -0.31 22.96 -10.17
CA THR A 118 1.10 23.27 -10.43
C THR A 118 1.53 24.43 -9.52
N VAL A 119 2.81 24.74 -9.46
CA VAL A 119 3.33 25.81 -8.59
C VAL A 119 4.16 26.77 -9.44
N LYS A 120 3.82 28.05 -9.39
CA LYS A 120 4.58 29.12 -10.06
C LYS A 120 5.93 29.29 -9.38
N TYR A 121 7.00 29.33 -10.16
CA TYR A 121 8.38 29.43 -9.69
C TYR A 121 9.04 30.71 -10.23
N PRO A 122 9.82 31.45 -9.45
CA PRO A 122 10.28 31.12 -8.08
C PRO A 122 9.33 31.52 -6.94
N GLU A 123 8.18 32.13 -7.21
CA GLU A 123 7.27 32.72 -6.21
C GLU A 123 6.61 31.67 -5.28
N MET A 124 6.71 30.39 -5.63
CA MET A 124 6.13 29.26 -4.90
C MET A 124 4.61 29.37 -4.68
N THR A 125 3.91 30.05 -5.61
CA THR A 125 2.45 30.24 -5.54
C THR A 125 1.73 29.10 -6.26
N PRO A 126 0.85 28.35 -5.58
CA PRO A 126 0.10 27.27 -6.21
C PRO A 126 -0.94 27.81 -7.22
N LEU A 127 -1.04 27.13 -8.35
CA LEU A 127 -2.08 27.33 -9.34
C LEU A 127 -2.94 26.06 -9.43
N TYR A 128 -4.23 26.19 -9.05
CA TYR A 128 -5.27 25.19 -9.25
C TYR A 128 -6.08 25.60 -10.47
N ILE A 129 -6.05 24.79 -11.52
CA ILE A 129 -6.67 25.19 -12.78
C ILE A 129 -7.45 24.03 -13.39
N PHE A 130 -8.66 24.32 -13.87
CA PHE A 130 -9.50 23.38 -14.61
C PHE A 130 -9.37 23.62 -16.13
N LYS A 131 -9.70 22.59 -16.91
CA LYS A 131 -9.55 22.60 -18.38
C LYS A 131 -10.25 23.76 -19.08
N GLU A 132 -11.35 24.26 -18.52
CA GLU A 132 -12.08 25.40 -19.05
C GLU A 132 -11.33 26.72 -18.92
N ASP A 133 -10.48 26.84 -17.89
CA ASP A 133 -9.70 28.06 -17.61
C ASP A 133 -8.28 27.99 -18.22
N MET A 134 -7.87 26.84 -18.76
CA MET A 134 -6.61 26.68 -19.47
C MET A 134 -6.68 27.29 -20.86
N GLU A 135 -5.67 28.04 -21.25
CA GLU A 135 -5.55 28.58 -22.62
C GLU A 135 -5.66 27.48 -23.67
N ILE A 136 -6.32 27.79 -24.81
CA ILE A 136 -6.45 26.84 -25.93
C ILE A 136 -5.06 26.53 -26.50
N GLY A 137 -4.80 25.23 -26.72
CA GLY A 137 -3.50 24.74 -27.18
C GLY A 137 -2.44 24.59 -26.09
N LYS A 138 -2.80 24.82 -24.79
CA LYS A 138 -1.86 24.83 -23.65
C LYS A 138 -2.09 23.73 -22.63
N ILE A 139 -3.05 22.85 -22.78
CA ILE A 139 -3.32 21.78 -21.79
C ILE A 139 -2.07 20.93 -21.53
N VAL A 140 -1.33 20.56 -22.58
CA VAL A 140 -0.08 19.81 -22.44
C VAL A 140 0.97 20.58 -21.65
N ASP A 141 1.09 21.90 -21.87
CA ASP A 141 2.03 22.74 -21.13
C ASP A 141 1.66 22.80 -19.62
N TYR A 142 0.38 22.91 -19.26
CA TYR A 142 -0.06 22.86 -17.86
C TYR A 142 0.22 21.49 -17.22
N ILE A 143 0.01 20.39 -17.94
CA ILE A 143 0.35 19.04 -17.48
C ILE A 143 1.86 18.90 -17.26
N LEU A 144 2.68 19.42 -18.17
CA LEU A 144 4.15 19.45 -18.01
C LEU A 144 4.57 20.29 -16.81
N GLY A 145 3.98 21.48 -16.61
CA GLY A 145 4.22 22.30 -15.43
C GLY A 145 3.90 21.56 -14.13
N SER A 146 2.73 20.87 -14.10
CA SER A 146 2.33 20.02 -12.97
C SER A 146 3.28 18.85 -12.71
N SER A 147 4.04 18.42 -13.72
CA SER A 147 4.92 17.23 -13.66
C SER A 147 6.41 17.59 -13.64
N ALA A 148 6.76 18.88 -13.66
CA ALA A 148 8.16 19.35 -13.65
C ALA A 148 8.76 19.21 -12.25
N PHE A 149 9.19 17.99 -11.90
CA PHE A 149 9.71 17.62 -10.57
C PHE A 149 11.10 18.24 -10.34
N PHE A 150 11.09 19.51 -9.95
CA PHE A 150 12.31 20.26 -9.63
C PHE A 150 12.99 19.70 -8.35
N PRO A 151 14.34 19.62 -8.27
CA PRO A 151 15.33 20.01 -9.28
C PRO A 151 15.69 18.91 -10.28
N ALA A 152 15.09 17.72 -10.18
CA ALA A 152 15.39 16.61 -11.10
C ALA A 152 14.97 16.93 -12.53
N MET A 153 13.94 17.76 -12.72
CA MET A 153 13.49 18.28 -14.02
C MET A 153 13.49 19.80 -14.00
N LYS A 154 13.74 20.40 -15.16
CA LYS A 154 13.72 21.86 -15.31
C LYS A 154 12.31 22.42 -15.10
N PRO A 155 12.16 23.65 -14.53
CA PRO A 155 10.87 24.32 -14.51
C PRO A 155 10.31 24.50 -15.92
N HIS A 156 8.99 24.34 -16.10
CA HIS A 156 8.33 24.44 -17.39
C HIS A 156 7.77 25.86 -17.63
N LYS A 157 8.01 26.40 -18.82
CA LYS A 157 7.54 27.74 -19.18
C LYS A 157 6.15 27.70 -19.78
N ILE A 158 5.21 28.50 -19.23
CA ILE A 158 3.86 28.70 -19.76
C ILE A 158 3.63 30.22 -19.84
N GLY A 159 3.49 30.76 -21.03
CA GLY A 159 3.50 32.24 -21.25
C GLY A 159 4.79 32.86 -20.72
N GLU A 160 4.68 33.86 -19.87
CA GLU A 160 5.84 34.55 -19.24
C GLU A 160 6.27 33.87 -17.90
N ASN A 161 5.54 32.90 -17.40
CA ASN A 161 5.79 32.33 -16.08
C ASN A 161 6.45 30.96 -16.17
N MET A 162 7.23 30.62 -15.13
CA MET A 162 7.81 29.30 -14.93
C MET A 162 7.00 28.52 -13.90
N TYR A 163 6.88 27.20 -14.10
CA TYR A 163 6.09 26.32 -13.24
C TYR A 163 6.88 25.06 -12.88
N ILE A 164 6.64 24.56 -11.66
CA ILE A 164 7.18 23.31 -11.13
C ILE A 164 6.06 22.41 -10.63
N ASP A 165 6.42 21.19 -10.28
CA ASP A 165 5.49 20.13 -9.85
C ASP A 165 4.54 20.61 -8.73
N GLY A 166 3.26 20.28 -8.89
CA GLY A 166 2.20 20.64 -7.95
C GLY A 166 2.41 20.04 -6.55
N GLY A 167 3.18 18.97 -6.43
CA GLY A 167 3.50 18.31 -5.16
C GLY A 167 4.24 19.20 -4.15
N PHE A 168 4.82 20.29 -4.60
CA PHE A 168 5.38 21.34 -3.71
C PHE A 168 4.28 22.08 -2.92
N SER A 169 3.02 22.00 -3.32
CA SER A 169 1.91 22.66 -2.63
C SER A 169 0.77 21.71 -2.26
N ASP A 170 0.34 20.82 -3.15
CA ASP A 170 -0.75 19.88 -2.91
C ASP A 170 -0.63 18.62 -3.78
N ASN A 171 0.01 17.61 -3.23
CA ASN A 171 0.27 16.35 -3.94
C ASN A 171 -0.96 15.45 -4.11
N LEU A 172 -2.08 15.76 -3.43
CA LEU A 172 -3.34 15.03 -3.53
C LEU A 172 -4.51 16.02 -3.48
N PRO A 173 -4.87 16.68 -4.61
CA PRO A 173 -5.69 17.87 -4.64
C PRO A 173 -7.19 17.60 -4.37
N ILE A 174 -7.49 17.11 -3.16
CA ILE A 174 -8.85 16.80 -2.67
C ILE A 174 -9.69 18.08 -2.58
N ASN A 175 -9.10 19.16 -2.05
CA ASN A 175 -9.84 20.42 -1.87
C ASN A 175 -10.27 21.03 -3.20
N MET A 176 -9.47 20.88 -4.24
CA MET A 176 -9.82 21.31 -5.60
C MET A 176 -11.10 20.61 -6.11
N ALA A 177 -11.22 19.30 -5.83
CA ALA A 177 -12.42 18.55 -6.18
C ALA A 177 -13.64 18.96 -5.35
N ILE A 178 -13.45 19.25 -4.04
CA ILE A 178 -14.50 19.77 -3.16
C ILE A 178 -15.01 21.13 -3.67
N GLU A 179 -14.12 22.05 -3.99
CA GLU A 179 -14.43 23.39 -4.51
C GLU A 179 -15.17 23.31 -5.87
N LYS A 180 -14.95 22.27 -6.67
CA LYS A 180 -15.70 21.99 -7.92
C LYS A 180 -17.07 21.34 -7.66
N GLY A 181 -17.41 21.07 -6.40
CA GLY A 181 -18.71 20.57 -5.97
C GLY A 181 -18.80 19.06 -5.80
N ALA A 182 -17.68 18.36 -5.58
CA ALA A 182 -17.71 16.95 -5.24
C ALA A 182 -18.20 16.73 -3.80
N ASP A 183 -19.16 15.83 -3.61
CA ASP A 183 -19.62 15.35 -2.30
C ASP A 183 -19.13 13.92 -1.98
N LYS A 184 -18.62 13.22 -3.00
CA LYS A 184 -17.95 11.92 -2.86
C LYS A 184 -16.59 11.98 -3.55
N ILE A 185 -15.55 11.53 -2.85
CA ILE A 185 -14.19 11.55 -3.36
C ILE A 185 -13.60 10.17 -3.27
N ILE A 186 -13.00 9.71 -4.36
CA ILE A 186 -12.14 8.53 -4.42
C ILE A 186 -10.72 9.05 -4.64
N ALA A 187 -9.90 9.04 -3.58
CA ALA A 187 -8.55 9.54 -3.61
C ALA A 187 -7.55 8.38 -3.77
N ILE A 188 -6.78 8.37 -4.85
CA ILE A 188 -5.74 7.37 -5.11
C ILE A 188 -4.40 7.97 -4.73
N ASP A 189 -3.94 7.62 -3.52
CA ASP A 189 -2.71 8.13 -2.91
C ASP A 189 -1.54 7.17 -3.13
N LEU A 190 -0.52 7.65 -3.83
CA LEU A 190 0.72 6.90 -4.11
C LEU A 190 1.71 6.91 -2.94
N LYS A 191 1.39 7.60 -1.84
CA LYS A 191 2.30 7.81 -0.69
C LYS A 191 3.68 8.33 -1.13
N ALA A 192 3.70 9.16 -2.16
CA ALA A 192 4.91 9.81 -2.63
C ALA A 192 5.20 11.07 -1.83
N VAL A 193 6.44 11.54 -1.93
CA VAL A 193 6.87 12.81 -1.32
C VAL A 193 6.08 13.96 -1.91
N GLY A 194 5.62 14.89 -1.07
CA GLY A 194 4.87 16.07 -1.44
C GLY A 194 3.94 16.51 -0.31
N MET A 195 3.52 17.76 -0.33
CA MET A 195 2.56 18.28 0.64
C MET A 195 1.15 17.77 0.34
N ILE A 196 0.41 17.39 1.36
CA ILE A 196 -1.01 17.02 1.23
C ILE A 196 -1.80 17.95 2.16
N LYS A 197 -2.74 18.70 1.60
CA LYS A 197 -3.61 19.57 2.35
C LYS A 197 -4.74 18.78 3.02
N LYS A 198 -5.08 19.16 4.26
CA LYS A 198 -6.25 18.59 4.93
C LYS A 198 -7.54 18.98 4.20
N PRO A 199 -8.51 18.06 4.10
CA PRO A 199 -9.82 18.39 3.53
C PRO A 199 -10.50 19.54 4.29
N LYS A 200 -11.01 20.52 3.55
CA LYS A 200 -11.67 21.71 4.11
C LYS A 200 -13.10 21.43 4.60
N ALA A 201 -13.80 20.48 3.96
CA ALA A 201 -15.16 20.10 4.31
C ALA A 201 -15.20 18.80 5.09
N LYS A 202 -15.98 18.75 6.19
CA LYS A 202 -16.13 17.56 7.04
C LYS A 202 -17.18 16.57 6.52
N ASP A 203 -18.14 17.04 5.73
CA ASP A 203 -19.32 16.27 5.29
C ASP A 203 -19.11 15.55 3.96
N VAL A 204 -17.91 15.68 3.35
CA VAL A 204 -17.56 15.00 2.10
C VAL A 204 -17.06 13.59 2.39
N LYS A 205 -17.68 12.60 1.76
CA LYS A 205 -17.27 11.20 1.90
C LYS A 205 -15.99 10.93 1.10
N ILE A 206 -14.87 10.76 1.80
CA ILE A 206 -13.58 10.44 1.18
C ILE A 206 -13.28 8.96 1.32
N THR A 207 -13.12 8.28 0.18
CA THR A 207 -12.63 6.89 0.09
C THR A 207 -11.19 6.92 -0.40
N LYS A 208 -10.25 6.58 0.48
CA LYS A 208 -8.82 6.56 0.15
C LYS A 208 -8.40 5.18 -0.32
N ILE A 209 -7.71 5.11 -1.46
CA ILE A 209 -7.08 3.92 -2.02
C ILE A 209 -5.57 4.14 -1.99
N SER A 210 -4.84 3.26 -1.31
CA SER A 210 -3.38 3.32 -1.23
C SER A 210 -2.79 1.95 -0.96
N SER A 211 -1.59 1.67 -1.46
CA SER A 211 -0.91 0.40 -1.22
C SER A 211 -0.35 0.31 0.20
N TYR A 212 -0.36 -0.88 0.79
CA TYR A 212 0.45 -1.20 1.96
C TYR A 212 1.94 -1.28 1.59
N TYR A 213 2.25 -1.89 0.46
CA TYR A 213 3.62 -2.07 -0.02
C TYR A 213 4.16 -0.84 -0.73
N ASP A 214 5.49 -0.69 -0.71
CA ASP A 214 6.16 0.34 -1.50
C ASP A 214 5.96 0.07 -3.00
N LEU A 215 5.66 1.11 -3.72
CA LEU A 215 5.43 1.08 -5.17
C LEU A 215 6.71 1.30 -5.99
N GLY A 216 7.86 1.39 -5.34
CA GLY A 216 9.16 1.64 -5.96
C GLY A 216 9.57 3.10 -6.02
N LYS A 217 10.64 3.41 -6.74
CA LYS A 217 11.20 4.75 -6.87
C LYS A 217 10.36 5.62 -7.80
N ILE A 218 10.32 6.93 -7.54
CA ILE A 218 9.48 7.91 -8.27
C ILE A 218 9.89 8.06 -9.74
N LEU A 219 11.18 8.02 -10.03
CA LEU A 219 11.72 8.26 -11.37
C LEU A 219 12.26 6.99 -12.06
N ASP A 220 12.05 5.81 -11.49
CA ASP A 220 12.46 4.54 -12.07
C ASP A 220 11.26 3.87 -12.78
N PHE A 221 11.14 4.13 -14.07
CA PHE A 221 10.07 3.57 -14.90
C PHE A 221 10.44 2.16 -15.38
N ASN A 222 10.19 1.19 -14.52
CA ASN A 222 10.44 -0.23 -14.78
C ASN A 222 9.14 -0.94 -15.15
N LYS A 223 9.15 -1.67 -16.28
CA LYS A 223 7.96 -2.37 -16.82
C LYS A 223 7.40 -3.44 -15.89
N ASP A 224 8.27 -4.18 -15.20
CA ASP A 224 7.81 -5.24 -14.32
C ASP A 224 7.27 -4.69 -13.00
N GLN A 225 7.89 -3.62 -12.48
CA GLN A 225 7.35 -2.88 -11.34
C GLN A 225 6.00 -2.24 -11.70
N ALA A 226 5.87 -1.65 -12.88
CA ALA A 226 4.60 -1.09 -13.36
C ALA A 226 3.49 -2.15 -13.44
N LYS A 227 3.78 -3.36 -13.95
CA LYS A 227 2.83 -4.49 -13.96
C LYS A 227 2.40 -4.90 -12.56
N LYS A 228 3.34 -4.97 -11.59
CA LYS A 228 3.04 -5.25 -10.17
C LYS A 228 2.15 -4.15 -9.59
N ASN A 229 2.51 -2.89 -9.79
CA ASN A 229 1.76 -1.74 -9.30
C ASN A 229 0.33 -1.69 -9.86
N MET A 230 0.15 -1.98 -11.17
CA MET A 230 -1.20 -2.08 -11.74
C MET A 230 -2.04 -3.21 -11.08
N LYS A 231 -1.43 -4.37 -10.80
CA LYS A 231 -2.13 -5.45 -10.08
C LYS A 231 -2.49 -5.04 -8.66
N LEU A 232 -1.57 -4.38 -7.95
CA LEU A 232 -1.83 -3.87 -6.60
C LEU A 232 -2.97 -2.85 -6.60
N GLY A 233 -2.92 -1.83 -7.47
CA GLY A 233 -3.98 -0.83 -7.57
C GLY A 233 -5.35 -1.43 -7.85
N TYR A 234 -5.41 -2.41 -8.74
CA TYR A 234 -6.63 -3.16 -9.02
C TYR A 234 -7.15 -3.92 -7.79
N ASN A 235 -6.28 -4.67 -7.12
CA ASN A 235 -6.64 -5.48 -5.96
C ASN A 235 -7.04 -4.62 -4.76
N ASP A 236 -6.26 -3.57 -4.46
CA ASP A 236 -6.51 -2.67 -3.32
C ASP A 236 -7.84 -1.93 -3.51
N THR A 237 -8.15 -1.52 -4.73
CA THR A 237 -9.47 -0.92 -5.03
C THR A 237 -10.59 -1.93 -4.78
N LEU A 238 -10.48 -3.16 -5.27
CA LEU A 238 -11.50 -4.19 -5.03
C LEU A 238 -11.64 -4.53 -3.53
N LYS A 239 -10.53 -4.53 -2.75
CA LYS A 239 -10.58 -4.67 -1.29
C LYS A 239 -11.30 -3.49 -0.65
N THR A 240 -10.97 -2.26 -1.03
CA THR A 240 -11.59 -1.03 -0.51
C THR A 240 -13.11 -1.03 -0.73
N PHE A 241 -13.58 -1.53 -1.88
CA PHE A 241 -15.01 -1.66 -2.18
C PHE A 241 -15.63 -3.00 -1.75
N GLY A 242 -14.94 -3.77 -0.90
CA GLY A 242 -15.46 -4.99 -0.29
C GLY A 242 -15.71 -6.15 -1.26
N LYS A 243 -15.09 -6.17 -2.43
CA LYS A 243 -15.20 -7.24 -3.44
C LYS A 243 -14.14 -8.33 -3.29
N LEU A 244 -13.08 -8.05 -2.57
CA LEU A 244 -12.04 -8.99 -2.16
C LEU A 244 -11.78 -8.83 -0.66
N ASP A 245 -11.17 -9.83 -0.04
CA ASP A 245 -10.72 -9.80 1.34
C ASP A 245 -9.20 -9.58 1.40
N GLY A 246 -8.70 -9.15 2.56
CA GLY A 246 -7.28 -8.95 2.83
C GLY A 246 -6.92 -7.52 3.24
N PHE A 247 -5.70 -7.36 3.73
CA PHE A 247 -5.08 -6.08 4.03
C PHE A 247 -3.73 -5.94 3.29
N LYS A 248 -2.72 -6.74 3.66
CA LYS A 248 -1.43 -6.83 2.96
C LYS A 248 -1.55 -7.63 1.67
N PHE A 249 -2.09 -8.83 1.77
CA PHE A 249 -2.36 -9.72 0.65
C PHE A 249 -3.81 -9.58 0.16
N THR A 250 -4.14 -10.31 -0.87
CA THR A 250 -5.49 -10.25 -1.46
C THR A 250 -6.06 -11.65 -1.61
N PHE A 251 -7.29 -11.85 -1.09
CA PHE A 251 -7.99 -13.13 -1.10
C PHE A 251 -9.35 -13.01 -1.78
N GLU A 252 -9.83 -14.12 -2.34
CA GLU A 252 -11.21 -14.22 -2.82
C GLU A 252 -12.19 -13.90 -1.69
N LYS A 253 -13.28 -13.23 -2.03
CA LYS A 253 -14.28 -12.77 -1.05
C LYS A 253 -14.96 -13.94 -0.34
N GLY A 254 -14.97 -13.87 0.99
CA GLY A 254 -15.65 -14.84 1.84
C GLY A 254 -14.79 -16.02 2.31
N ASP A 255 -13.67 -16.32 1.64
CA ASP A 255 -12.80 -17.44 2.02
C ASP A 255 -12.27 -17.30 3.45
N ILE A 256 -11.81 -16.10 3.82
CA ILE A 256 -11.28 -15.81 5.16
C ILE A 256 -12.39 -15.94 6.22
N LEU A 257 -13.60 -15.42 5.94
CA LEU A 257 -14.72 -15.52 6.88
C LEU A 257 -15.13 -16.98 7.12
N LYS A 258 -15.20 -17.78 6.04
CA LYS A 258 -15.54 -19.21 6.16
C LYS A 258 -14.50 -19.96 6.98
N HIS A 259 -13.22 -19.70 6.74
CA HIS A 259 -12.12 -20.32 7.48
C HIS A 259 -12.10 -19.86 8.94
N SER A 260 -12.29 -18.57 9.21
CA SER A 260 -12.31 -18.05 10.58
C SER A 260 -13.40 -18.68 11.44
N LYS A 261 -14.60 -18.88 10.90
CA LYS A 261 -15.68 -19.59 11.60
C LYS A 261 -15.29 -21.01 11.99
N LYS A 262 -14.44 -21.69 11.19
CA LYS A 262 -13.98 -23.06 11.45
C LYS A 262 -12.91 -23.12 12.53
N ILE A 263 -11.94 -22.19 12.52
CA ILE A 263 -10.76 -22.30 13.40
C ILE A 263 -10.84 -21.42 14.66
N ALA A 264 -11.62 -20.35 14.68
CA ALA A 264 -11.73 -19.46 15.84
C ALA A 264 -12.13 -20.21 17.14
N PRO A 265 -13.11 -21.12 17.14
CA PRO A 265 -13.45 -21.86 18.35
C PRO A 265 -12.30 -22.72 18.89
N LYS A 266 -11.50 -23.31 17.98
CA LYS A 266 -10.31 -24.11 18.36
C LYS A 266 -9.20 -23.25 18.98
N ILE A 267 -8.99 -22.06 18.41
CA ILE A 267 -8.04 -21.07 18.96
C ILE A 267 -8.52 -20.60 20.34
N GLU A 268 -9.80 -20.30 20.51
CA GLU A 268 -10.37 -19.90 21.80
C GLU A 268 -10.22 -21.00 22.86
N GLU A 269 -10.44 -22.26 22.52
CA GLU A 269 -10.24 -23.40 23.41
C GLU A 269 -8.78 -23.52 23.85
N LEU A 270 -7.84 -23.41 22.90
CA LEU A 270 -6.41 -23.41 23.19
C LEU A 270 -6.03 -22.29 24.15
N LEU A 271 -6.49 -21.05 23.86
CA LEU A 271 -6.23 -19.90 24.72
C LEU A 271 -6.88 -20.03 26.10
N LYS A 272 -8.05 -20.64 26.20
CA LYS A 272 -8.68 -20.97 27.50
C LYS A 272 -7.79 -21.91 28.31
N LYS A 273 -7.29 -23.00 27.72
CA LYS A 273 -6.38 -23.95 28.38
C LYS A 273 -5.07 -23.25 28.83
N MET A 274 -4.49 -22.46 27.95
CA MET A 274 -3.24 -21.75 28.18
C MET A 274 -3.34 -20.73 29.33
N PHE A 275 -4.45 -19.99 29.41
CA PHE A 275 -4.69 -18.95 30.42
C PHE A 275 -5.64 -19.34 31.54
N ALA A 276 -5.96 -20.64 31.71
CA ALA A 276 -7.06 -21.15 32.52
C ALA A 276 -7.22 -20.50 33.92
N ASN A 277 -6.13 -20.08 34.53
CA ASN A 277 -6.11 -19.52 35.91
C ASN A 277 -5.50 -18.09 35.97
N ASN A 278 -5.27 -17.40 34.85
CA ASN A 278 -4.62 -16.09 34.89
C ASN A 278 -5.22 -15.06 33.92
N LYS A 279 -6.29 -14.39 34.38
CA LYS A 279 -6.99 -13.34 33.64
C LYS A 279 -6.05 -12.16 33.28
N HIS A 280 -5.07 -11.83 34.12
CA HIS A 280 -4.14 -10.72 33.89
C HIS A 280 -3.20 -11.01 32.69
N LEU A 281 -2.63 -12.21 32.64
CA LEU A 281 -1.78 -12.64 31.51
C LEU A 281 -2.57 -12.75 30.20
N LYS A 282 -3.80 -13.27 30.26
CA LYS A 282 -4.70 -13.26 29.10
C LYS A 282 -4.94 -11.85 28.56
N ASN A 283 -5.24 -10.90 29.46
CA ASN A 283 -5.48 -9.52 29.07
C ASN A 283 -4.20 -8.86 28.52
N ALA A 284 -3.01 -9.20 29.05
CA ALA A 284 -1.74 -8.71 28.52
C ALA A 284 -1.50 -9.23 27.09
N PHE A 285 -1.71 -10.51 26.84
CA PHE A 285 -1.61 -11.12 25.51
C PHE A 285 -2.57 -10.46 24.51
N VAL A 286 -3.86 -10.37 24.87
CA VAL A 286 -4.89 -9.76 23.99
C VAL A 286 -4.54 -8.29 23.68
N ARG A 287 -4.08 -7.52 24.66
CA ARG A 287 -3.63 -6.15 24.43
C ARG A 287 -2.43 -6.09 23.49
N GLY A 288 -1.47 -7.00 23.64
CA GLY A 288 -0.32 -7.12 22.73
C GLY A 288 -0.75 -7.34 21.28
N ILE A 289 -1.64 -8.31 21.05
CA ILE A 289 -2.19 -8.58 19.70
C ILE A 289 -2.95 -7.38 19.14
N ASN A 290 -3.83 -6.76 19.93
CA ASN A 290 -4.60 -5.60 19.49
C ASN A 290 -3.69 -4.41 19.13
N HIS A 291 -2.64 -4.18 19.92
CA HIS A 291 -1.65 -3.14 19.66
C HIS A 291 -0.89 -3.39 18.34
N LEU A 292 -0.44 -4.63 18.11
CA LEU A 292 0.22 -5.01 16.85
C LEU A 292 -0.71 -4.84 15.66
N TYR A 293 -1.94 -5.33 15.77
CA TYR A 293 -2.96 -5.18 14.73
C TYR A 293 -3.22 -3.71 14.39
N PHE A 294 -3.44 -2.86 15.40
CA PHE A 294 -3.67 -1.43 15.22
C PHE A 294 -2.46 -0.74 14.57
N ASN A 295 -1.25 -1.02 15.05
CA ASN A 295 -0.03 -0.41 14.53
C ASN A 295 0.20 -0.74 13.05
N GLU A 296 -0.12 -1.94 12.62
CA GLU A 296 0.04 -2.35 11.22
C GLU A 296 -1.12 -1.88 10.32
N THR A 297 -2.36 -2.02 10.80
CA THR A 297 -3.54 -1.77 9.95
C THR A 297 -4.06 -0.33 10.04
N LYS A 298 -3.73 0.39 11.11
CA LYS A 298 -4.29 1.70 11.49
C LYS A 298 -5.82 1.70 11.60
N LYS A 299 -6.43 0.52 11.77
CA LYS A 299 -7.89 0.38 11.97
C LYS A 299 -8.22 0.58 13.43
N GLU A 300 -9.15 1.46 13.72
CA GLU A 300 -9.67 1.70 15.07
C GLU A 300 -10.64 0.60 15.50
N GLY A 301 -10.81 0.44 16.81
CA GLY A 301 -11.72 -0.51 17.41
C GLY A 301 -11.08 -1.87 17.72
N THR A 302 -11.89 -2.75 18.33
CA THR A 302 -11.46 -4.12 18.67
C THR A 302 -11.54 -5.00 17.43
N PRO A 303 -10.43 -5.67 17.03
CA PRO A 303 -10.47 -6.56 15.88
C PRO A 303 -11.38 -7.78 16.12
N SER A 304 -12.12 -8.18 15.09
CA SER A 304 -12.91 -9.42 15.10
C SER A 304 -12.00 -10.65 14.99
N SER A 305 -12.54 -11.85 15.30
CA SER A 305 -11.81 -13.11 15.09
C SER A 305 -11.36 -13.28 13.64
N LYS A 306 -12.15 -12.81 12.66
CA LYS A 306 -11.76 -12.78 11.24
C LYS A 306 -10.53 -11.92 11.03
N ASP A 307 -10.48 -10.73 11.63
CA ASP A 307 -9.37 -9.79 11.48
C ASP A 307 -8.08 -10.36 12.06
N ILE A 308 -8.14 -10.98 13.24
CA ILE A 308 -6.98 -11.61 13.90
C ILE A 308 -6.46 -12.80 13.09
N ILE A 309 -7.34 -13.64 12.57
CA ILE A 309 -6.98 -14.79 11.75
C ILE A 309 -6.37 -14.35 10.43
N LEU A 310 -6.92 -13.32 9.79
CA LEU A 310 -6.35 -12.71 8.60
C LEU A 310 -4.96 -12.12 8.89
N PHE A 311 -4.82 -11.41 10.01
CA PHE A 311 -3.55 -10.83 10.43
C PHE A 311 -2.46 -11.90 10.62
N ALA A 312 -2.79 -13.04 11.26
CA ALA A 312 -1.89 -14.18 11.40
C ALA A 312 -1.47 -14.76 10.04
N LEU A 313 -2.44 -15.04 9.17
CA LEU A 313 -2.20 -15.57 7.83
C LEU A 313 -1.28 -14.65 7.02
N GLU A 314 -1.58 -13.36 6.97
CA GLU A 314 -0.81 -12.38 6.20
C GLU A 314 0.60 -12.19 6.78
N SER A 315 0.76 -12.29 8.10
CA SER A 315 2.07 -12.23 8.76
C SER A 315 2.94 -13.42 8.40
N ILE A 316 2.38 -14.62 8.33
CA ILE A 316 3.10 -15.82 7.87
C ILE A 316 3.50 -15.68 6.40
N MET A 317 2.57 -15.27 5.54
CA MET A 317 2.83 -15.08 4.11
C MET A 317 3.92 -14.04 3.85
N GLU A 318 3.93 -12.97 4.65
CA GLU A 318 4.96 -11.92 4.60
C GLU A 318 6.32 -12.45 5.05
N SER A 319 6.38 -13.19 6.18
CA SER A 319 7.63 -13.82 6.67
C SER A 319 8.21 -14.83 5.68
N LEU A 320 7.38 -15.52 4.91
CA LEU A 320 7.77 -16.43 3.84
C LEU A 320 8.01 -15.71 2.50
N SER A 321 7.96 -14.37 2.45
CA SER A 321 8.17 -13.58 1.24
C SER A 321 7.28 -13.99 0.06
N LEU A 322 6.05 -14.44 0.32
CA LEU A 322 5.12 -14.84 -0.74
C LEU A 322 4.72 -13.63 -1.61
N PRO A 323 4.44 -13.81 -2.89
CA PRO A 323 4.08 -12.72 -3.81
C PRO A 323 2.81 -11.97 -3.38
N TYR A 324 2.92 -10.69 -3.01
CA TYR A 324 1.82 -9.88 -2.45
C TYR A 324 0.90 -9.24 -3.49
N PHE A 325 1.29 -9.21 -4.77
CA PHE A 325 0.57 -8.53 -5.85
C PHE A 325 -0.47 -9.40 -6.57
N GLN A 326 -0.69 -10.64 -6.14
CA GLN A 326 -1.68 -11.55 -6.73
C GLN A 326 -2.89 -11.76 -5.82
N THR A 327 -3.98 -12.28 -6.39
CA THR A 327 -5.16 -12.71 -5.64
C THR A 327 -5.06 -14.19 -5.34
N TYR A 328 -5.30 -14.57 -4.09
CA TYR A 328 -5.22 -15.95 -3.61
C TYR A 328 -6.61 -16.54 -3.37
N LYS A 329 -6.80 -17.80 -3.79
CA LYS A 329 -7.71 -18.71 -3.11
C LYS A 329 -7.05 -19.16 -1.82
N LEU A 330 -7.78 -19.23 -0.72
CA LEU A 330 -7.19 -19.57 0.58
C LEU A 330 -6.46 -20.93 0.54
N LYS A 331 -7.03 -21.95 -0.11
CA LYS A 331 -6.36 -23.25 -0.30
C LYS A 331 -5.00 -23.15 -0.96
N LYS A 332 -4.84 -22.25 -1.95
CA LYS A 332 -3.54 -22.03 -2.60
C LYS A 332 -2.55 -21.35 -1.67
N ALA A 333 -3.00 -20.38 -0.86
CA ALA A 333 -2.15 -19.75 0.15
C ALA A 333 -1.62 -20.79 1.15
N HIS A 334 -2.50 -21.64 1.68
CA HIS A 334 -2.14 -22.73 2.59
C HIS A 334 -1.14 -23.70 1.98
N PHE A 335 -1.38 -24.11 0.71
CA PHE A 335 -0.45 -24.99 0.00
C PHE A 335 0.95 -24.37 -0.13
N LEU A 336 1.03 -23.09 -0.47
CA LEU A 336 2.32 -22.39 -0.61
C LEU A 336 3.01 -22.23 0.75
N ILE A 337 2.27 -21.86 1.80
CA ILE A 337 2.79 -21.78 3.16
C ILE A 337 3.43 -23.13 3.56
N ASN A 338 2.68 -24.24 3.41
CA ASN A 338 3.19 -25.57 3.76
C ASN A 338 4.37 -26.02 2.91
N LYS A 339 4.41 -25.62 1.63
CA LYS A 339 5.55 -25.89 0.74
C LYS A 339 6.79 -25.16 1.23
N GLU A 340 6.70 -23.85 1.42
CA GLU A 340 7.84 -23.04 1.86
C GLU A 340 8.34 -23.45 3.26
N LEU A 341 7.45 -23.77 4.20
CA LEU A 341 7.84 -24.20 5.54
C LEU A 341 8.63 -25.50 5.56
N LYS A 342 8.51 -26.39 4.54
CA LYS A 342 9.30 -27.61 4.45
C LYS A 342 10.78 -27.33 4.22
N GLU A 343 11.11 -26.21 3.59
CA GLU A 343 12.51 -25.80 3.33
C GLU A 343 13.23 -25.30 4.61
N TYR A 344 12.49 -25.01 5.68
CA TYR A 344 13.06 -24.54 6.94
C TYR A 344 13.36 -25.72 7.86
N ASP A 345 14.64 -26.07 8.00
CA ASP A 345 15.10 -27.03 9.02
C ASP A 345 15.05 -26.39 10.41
N ILE A 346 14.46 -27.10 11.36
CA ILE A 346 14.35 -26.70 12.77
C ILE A 346 15.09 -27.67 13.71
N SER A 347 15.95 -28.52 13.19
CA SER A 347 16.74 -29.47 14.00
C SER A 347 17.67 -28.76 14.98
N ASP A 348 18.17 -27.59 14.63
CA ASP A 348 18.94 -26.70 15.50
C ASP A 348 18.14 -26.16 16.71
N LEU A 349 16.81 -26.17 16.63
CA LEU A 349 15.91 -25.78 17.74
C LEU A 349 15.44 -26.97 18.59
N SER A 350 15.84 -28.19 18.28
CA SER A 350 15.45 -29.40 19.03
C SER A 350 15.94 -29.33 20.49
N SER A 351 17.15 -28.86 20.73
CA SER A 351 17.69 -28.62 22.08
C SER A 351 16.88 -27.57 22.88
N LEU A 352 16.24 -26.64 22.19
CA LEU A 352 15.37 -25.65 22.80
C LEU A 352 14.17 -26.32 23.49
N LYS A 353 13.65 -27.41 22.92
CA LYS A 353 12.53 -28.15 23.49
C LYS A 353 12.85 -28.67 24.90
N GLU A 354 14.04 -29.22 25.10
CA GLU A 354 14.51 -29.69 26.41
C GLU A 354 14.77 -28.51 27.34
N LEU A 355 15.47 -27.48 26.89
CA LEU A 355 15.73 -26.28 27.66
C LEU A 355 14.42 -25.59 28.12
N LEU A 356 13.40 -25.53 27.24
CA LEU A 356 12.10 -24.93 27.53
C LEU A 356 11.32 -25.72 28.59
N VAL A 357 11.45 -27.06 28.61
CA VAL A 357 10.79 -27.89 29.66
C VAL A 357 11.38 -27.62 31.03
N TYR A 358 12.72 -27.49 31.11
CA TYR A 358 13.45 -27.25 32.35
C TYR A 358 13.66 -25.75 32.65
N PHE A 359 13.11 -24.85 31.84
CA PHE A 359 13.25 -23.43 32.05
C PHE A 359 12.66 -23.03 33.41
N ASN A 360 13.54 -22.69 34.36
CA ASN A 360 13.13 -22.32 35.71
C ASN A 360 12.49 -20.93 35.72
N LEU A 361 11.17 -20.92 35.95
CA LEU A 361 10.38 -19.70 36.07
C LEU A 361 10.42 -19.13 37.50
N SER A 362 11.43 -19.49 38.31
CA SER A 362 11.65 -18.88 39.64
C SER A 362 12.28 -17.49 39.47
N GLY A 363 11.74 -16.53 40.18
CA GLY A 363 12.25 -15.15 40.19
C GLY A 363 11.20 -14.10 39.81
N ASN A 364 11.68 -12.88 39.60
CA ASN A 364 10.82 -11.77 39.19
C ASN A 364 10.26 -12.00 37.75
N ILE A 365 8.95 -11.93 37.59
CA ILE A 365 8.26 -12.12 36.32
C ILE A 365 8.82 -11.21 35.22
N MET A 366 9.16 -9.95 35.57
CA MET A 366 9.71 -8.99 34.60
C MET A 366 11.07 -9.42 34.05
N ASP A 367 11.93 -10.00 34.89
CA ASP A 367 13.24 -10.51 34.47
C ASP A 367 13.11 -11.74 33.61
N ILE A 368 12.16 -12.60 33.90
CA ILE A 368 11.83 -13.77 33.08
C ILE A 368 11.36 -13.34 31.70
N LEU A 369 10.39 -12.42 31.62
CA LEU A 369 9.88 -11.87 30.36
C LEU A 369 10.99 -11.20 29.55
N LYS A 370 11.89 -10.44 30.19
CA LYS A 370 13.03 -9.79 29.52
C LYS A 370 13.98 -10.80 28.89
N LYS A 371 14.36 -11.84 29.63
CA LYS A 371 15.24 -12.93 29.14
C LYS A 371 14.59 -13.69 27.97
N LEU A 372 13.32 -14.06 28.11
CA LEU A 372 12.56 -14.73 27.05
C LEU A 372 12.43 -13.86 25.79
N LYS A 373 12.17 -12.56 25.96
CA LYS A 373 12.11 -11.62 24.86
C LYS A 373 13.45 -11.55 24.10
N GLN A 374 14.55 -11.41 24.81
CA GLN A 374 15.89 -11.42 24.21
C GLN A 374 16.17 -12.71 23.44
N ALA A 375 15.80 -13.86 24.03
CA ALA A 375 15.94 -15.17 23.37
C ALA A 375 15.06 -15.25 22.12
N THR A 376 13.79 -14.85 22.18
CA THR A 376 12.89 -14.92 21.03
C THR A 376 13.30 -13.97 19.90
N ASP A 377 13.87 -12.81 20.22
CA ASP A 377 14.36 -11.85 19.23
C ASP A 377 15.63 -12.31 18.51
N SER A 378 16.37 -13.29 19.07
CA SER A 378 17.60 -13.86 18.45
C SER A 378 17.32 -14.96 17.42
N PHE A 379 16.12 -15.54 17.39
CA PHE A 379 15.79 -16.62 16.48
C PHE A 379 15.36 -16.13 15.09
N ASP A 380 15.63 -16.95 14.07
CA ASP A 380 14.92 -16.81 12.79
C ASP A 380 13.43 -16.94 13.02
N LYS A 381 12.69 -15.94 12.59
CA LYS A 381 11.24 -15.83 12.87
C LYS A 381 10.44 -16.99 12.28
N VAL A 382 10.78 -17.44 11.08
CA VAL A 382 10.04 -18.51 10.40
C VAL A 382 10.31 -19.83 11.09
N LYS A 383 11.58 -20.13 11.42
CA LYS A 383 11.97 -21.33 12.19
C LYS A 383 11.26 -21.35 13.55
N PHE A 384 11.24 -20.20 14.24
CA PHE A 384 10.59 -20.09 15.54
C PHE A 384 9.07 -20.31 15.46
N ILE A 385 8.39 -19.71 14.47
CA ILE A 385 6.96 -19.94 14.22
C ILE A 385 6.69 -21.41 13.94
N LYS A 386 7.49 -22.05 13.06
CA LYS A 386 7.36 -23.47 12.73
C LYS A 386 7.56 -24.34 13.98
N PHE A 387 8.64 -24.12 14.71
CA PHE A 387 8.95 -24.83 15.95
C PHE A 387 7.79 -24.73 16.97
N LEU A 388 7.30 -23.52 17.22
CA LEU A 388 6.16 -23.34 18.12
C LEU A 388 4.93 -24.09 17.63
N SER A 389 4.59 -24.00 16.33
CA SER A 389 3.38 -24.63 15.80
C SER A 389 3.38 -26.15 15.97
N GLU A 390 4.53 -26.78 15.86
CA GLU A 390 4.74 -28.23 16.03
C GLU A 390 4.77 -28.66 17.52
N ASN A 391 5.09 -27.74 18.43
CA ASN A 391 5.31 -28.05 19.85
C ASN A 391 4.29 -27.43 20.83
N ILE A 392 3.25 -26.72 20.35
CA ILE A 392 2.24 -26.07 21.22
C ILE A 392 1.59 -27.10 22.20
N ASP A 393 1.16 -28.27 21.73
CA ASP A 393 0.51 -29.26 22.59
C ASP A 393 1.45 -29.80 23.65
N PHE A 394 2.70 -30.11 23.25
CA PHE A 394 3.72 -30.57 24.16
C PHE A 394 4.04 -29.53 25.25
N LEU A 395 4.21 -28.27 24.86
CA LEU A 395 4.48 -27.19 25.81
C LEU A 395 3.27 -26.91 26.71
N LEU A 396 2.04 -27.02 26.17
CA LEU A 396 0.83 -26.86 26.97
C LEU A 396 0.71 -27.93 28.05
N GLU A 397 1.12 -29.18 27.75
CA GLU A 397 1.13 -30.28 28.70
C GLU A 397 2.27 -30.16 29.72
N LYS A 398 3.52 -29.93 29.26
CA LYS A 398 4.72 -29.99 30.11
C LYS A 398 5.02 -28.68 30.84
N ASN A 399 4.80 -27.53 30.19
CA ASN A 399 5.10 -26.24 30.79
C ASN A 399 4.13 -25.13 30.30
N PRO A 400 2.86 -25.14 30.71
CA PRO A 400 1.85 -24.18 30.28
C PRO A 400 2.19 -22.73 30.63
N LYS A 401 2.92 -22.50 31.75
CA LYS A 401 3.36 -21.16 32.14
C LYS A 401 4.37 -20.58 31.13
N LEU A 402 5.32 -21.38 30.68
CA LEU A 402 6.28 -20.97 29.67
C LEU A 402 5.59 -20.64 28.34
N LEU A 403 4.67 -21.51 27.88
CA LEU A 403 3.89 -21.26 26.68
C LEU A 403 3.14 -19.90 26.78
N THR A 404 2.58 -19.61 27.95
CA THR A 404 1.91 -18.33 28.23
C THR A 404 2.90 -17.14 28.10
N PHE A 405 4.09 -17.25 28.67
CA PHE A 405 5.09 -16.19 28.59
C PHE A 405 5.65 -16.01 27.19
N LEU A 406 5.86 -17.08 26.42
CA LEU A 406 6.23 -17.00 24.99
C LEU A 406 5.17 -16.24 24.18
N GLY A 407 3.88 -16.52 24.44
CA GLY A 407 2.80 -15.78 23.81
C GLY A 407 2.81 -14.27 24.12
N ILE A 408 3.23 -13.89 25.32
CA ILE A 408 3.32 -12.48 25.73
C ILE A 408 4.58 -11.81 25.15
N CYS A 409 5.71 -12.51 25.12
CA CYS A 409 6.99 -11.98 24.62
C CYS A 409 7.04 -11.83 23.10
N ALA A 410 6.46 -12.79 22.38
CA ALA A 410 6.43 -12.85 20.91
C ALA A 410 5.00 -13.06 20.40
N PRO A 411 4.09 -12.10 20.65
CA PRO A 411 2.66 -12.31 20.39
C PRO A 411 2.32 -12.50 18.91
N LYS A 412 3.07 -11.87 18.00
CA LYS A 412 2.88 -12.03 16.55
C LYS A 412 3.28 -13.43 16.09
N GLU A 413 4.48 -13.86 16.44
CA GLU A 413 5.03 -15.19 16.10
C GLU A 413 4.17 -16.30 16.73
N PHE A 414 3.76 -16.10 17.99
CA PHE A 414 2.87 -17.04 18.67
C PHE A 414 1.51 -17.15 17.98
N LEU A 415 0.90 -16.02 17.59
CA LEU A 415 -0.37 -16.03 16.87
C LEU A 415 -0.24 -16.74 15.51
N CYS A 416 0.88 -16.54 14.82
CA CYS A 416 1.20 -17.24 13.57
C CYS A 416 1.34 -18.75 13.80
N ALA A 417 2.01 -19.17 14.87
CA ALA A 417 2.17 -20.58 15.24
C ALA A 417 0.82 -21.23 15.57
N VAL A 418 -0.03 -20.56 16.32
CA VAL A 418 -1.39 -21.01 16.61
C VAL A 418 -2.23 -21.16 15.34
N TYR A 419 -2.10 -20.22 14.40
CA TYR A 419 -2.75 -20.32 13.10
C TYR A 419 -2.28 -21.56 12.33
N LEU A 420 -0.97 -21.79 12.24
CA LEU A 420 -0.37 -22.94 11.53
C LEU A 420 -0.82 -24.28 12.14
N LYS A 421 -0.92 -24.37 13.47
CA LYS A 421 -1.39 -25.56 14.16
C LYS A 421 -2.78 -26.02 13.71
N PHE A 422 -3.64 -25.07 13.31
CA PHE A 422 -5.02 -25.34 12.89
C PHE A 422 -5.23 -25.23 11.37
N LEU A 423 -4.14 -25.09 10.61
CA LEU A 423 -4.16 -25.04 9.17
C LEU A 423 -4.41 -26.42 8.58
#